data_45029fe4afd1d8d9000db85c8f149edc
#
_entry.id   45029fe4afd1d8d9000db85c8f149edc
#
_cell.length_a   1.000
_cell.length_b   1.000
_cell.length_c   1.000
_cell.angle_alpha   90.00
_cell.angle_beta   90.00
_cell.angle_gamma   90.00
#
_symmetry.space_group_name_H-M   'P 1'
#
loop_
_entity.id
_entity.type
_entity.pdbx_description
1 polymer ?
#
loop_
_entity_poly.entity_id
_entity_poly.type
_entity_poly.pdbx_seq_one_letter_code
_entity_poly.pdbx_strand_id
1 'polypeptide(L)'
;MYKPIFAKKKEIQIRHVFTPQVSLSGAPGFGKYWEEYTDYNGNTQYYSPFTNQPYGVPSREGSGTVSFSIANNLEMKYYDAKNDTVKKVSLIDDLSANMSYNMAAKERPWSDLSMNLRLKLTKNYTFNMNASFATYAYAFDKNGNVVT
;
A
#
# COMPACT_ATOMS: atom_id res chain seq x y z
N MET A 1 -11.57 16.34 -14.00
CA MET A 1 -12.29 16.84 -15.16
C MET A 1 -13.72 16.31 -15.11
N TYR A 2 -14.76 17.14 -15.23
CA TYR A 2 -16.14 16.70 -15.27
C TYR A 2 -16.51 16.35 -16.70
N LYS A 3 -17.00 15.12 -16.92
CA LYS A 3 -17.56 14.73 -18.23
C LYS A 3 -19.08 14.72 -18.15
N PRO A 4 -19.81 15.42 -19.04
CA PRO A 4 -21.25 15.35 -19.09
C PRO A 4 -21.69 13.98 -19.68
N ILE A 5 -22.60 13.30 -19.00
CA ILE A 5 -23.29 12.13 -19.53
C ILE A 5 -24.69 12.61 -19.93
N PHE A 6 -24.97 12.56 -21.25
CA PHE A 6 -26.21 13.04 -21.82
C PHE A 6 -27.38 12.12 -21.43
N ALA A 7 -28.20 12.55 -20.48
CA ALA A 7 -29.56 12.06 -20.34
C ALA A 7 -30.50 13.25 -20.55
N LYS A 8 -31.43 13.15 -21.48
CA LYS A 8 -32.46 14.17 -21.76
C LYS A 8 -33.08 14.65 -20.41
N LYS A 9 -32.88 15.92 -20.07
CA LYS A 9 -33.46 16.68 -18.95
C LYS A 9 -32.84 16.58 -17.54
N LYS A 10 -31.72 15.88 -17.30
CA LYS A 10 -30.94 16.01 -16.06
C LYS A 10 -29.48 16.06 -16.43
N GLU A 11 -28.81 17.19 -16.29
CA GLU A 11 -27.36 17.27 -16.45
C GLU A 11 -26.70 16.58 -15.26
N ILE A 12 -26.21 15.37 -15.48
CA ILE A 12 -25.39 14.63 -14.53
C ILE A 12 -23.93 14.84 -14.92
N GLN A 13 -23.15 15.34 -14.00
CA GLN A 13 -21.70 15.48 -14.19
C GLN A 13 -20.97 14.53 -13.28
N ILE A 14 -20.10 13.70 -13.84
CA ILE A 14 -19.27 12.76 -13.09
C ILE A 14 -17.82 13.26 -13.09
N ARG A 15 -17.22 13.31 -11.92
CA ARG A 15 -15.81 13.57 -11.72
C ARG A 15 -15.14 12.32 -11.19
N HIS A 16 -14.19 11.79 -11.94
CA HIS A 16 -13.27 10.76 -11.49
C HIS A 16 -11.91 11.38 -11.25
N VAL A 17 -11.36 11.17 -10.07
CA VAL A 17 -10.00 11.56 -9.70
C VAL A 17 -9.20 10.28 -9.50
N PHE A 18 -8.17 10.13 -10.30
CA PHE A 18 -7.20 9.04 -10.21
C PHE A 18 -5.85 9.62 -9.79
N THR A 19 -5.32 9.13 -8.68
CA THR A 19 -4.07 9.61 -8.09
C THR A 19 -3.12 8.43 -7.89
N PRO A 20 -2.25 8.13 -8.87
CA PRO A 20 -1.17 7.18 -8.69
C PRO A 20 -0.03 7.82 -7.91
N GLN A 21 0.62 7.05 -7.06
CA GLN A 21 1.79 7.46 -6.30
C GLN A 21 2.81 6.33 -6.29
N VAL A 22 4.06 6.68 -6.53
CA VAL A 22 5.19 5.78 -6.38
C VAL A 22 6.17 6.42 -5.41
N SER A 23 6.62 5.67 -4.43
CA SER A 23 7.65 6.12 -3.49
C SER A 23 8.79 5.10 -3.44
N LEU A 24 10.00 5.64 -3.32
CA LEU A 24 11.23 4.88 -3.14
C LEU A 24 11.84 5.26 -1.80
N SER A 25 12.12 4.28 -0.97
CA SER A 25 12.86 4.44 0.26
C SER A 25 14.01 3.45 0.33
N GLY A 26 15.10 3.86 0.94
CA GLY A 26 16.26 2.98 1.07
C GLY A 26 17.26 3.52 2.08
N ALA A 27 18.01 2.62 2.66
CA ALA A 27 19.13 2.94 3.52
C ALA A 27 20.32 2.05 3.14
N PRO A 28 21.54 2.60 3.09
CA PRO A 28 22.73 1.81 2.85
C PRO A 28 23.01 0.86 4.01
N GLY A 29 23.61 -0.29 3.70
CA GLY A 29 24.11 -1.20 4.71
C GLY A 29 25.48 -0.75 5.24
N PHE A 30 25.67 -0.89 6.53
CA PHE A 30 26.90 -0.55 7.22
C PHE A 30 27.62 -1.79 7.76
N GLY A 31 27.49 -2.92 7.04
CA GLY A 31 28.06 -4.21 7.43
C GLY A 31 29.56 -4.18 7.75
N LYS A 32 30.32 -3.28 7.10
CA LYS A 32 31.75 -3.09 7.35
C LYS A 32 32.10 -2.59 8.79
N TYR A 33 31.10 -2.09 9.52
CA TYR A 33 31.25 -1.65 10.91
C TYR A 33 30.71 -2.66 11.90
N TRP A 34 30.38 -3.85 11.43
CA TRP A 34 29.96 -4.98 12.23
C TRP A 34 31.06 -6.03 12.23
N GLU A 35 31.31 -6.60 13.36
CA GLU A 35 32.24 -7.69 13.58
C GLU A 35 31.48 -8.99 13.78
N GLU A 36 32.11 -10.10 13.44
CA GLU A 36 31.55 -11.42 13.63
C GLU A 36 32.36 -12.25 14.61
N TYR A 37 31.70 -13.09 15.36
CA TYR A 37 32.29 -14.11 16.18
C TYR A 37 31.49 -15.41 16.10
N THR A 38 32.15 -16.52 16.33
CA THR A 38 31.50 -17.82 16.42
C THR A 38 31.17 -18.12 17.86
N ASP A 39 29.91 -18.37 18.17
CA ASP A 39 29.49 -18.75 19.51
C ASP A 39 29.90 -20.17 19.86
N TYR A 40 29.69 -20.60 21.12
CA TYR A 40 30.03 -21.92 21.61
C TYR A 40 29.32 -23.06 20.85
N ASN A 41 28.19 -22.79 20.22
CA ASN A 41 27.43 -23.76 19.42
C ASN A 41 27.85 -23.81 17.95
N GLY A 42 28.89 -23.06 17.58
CA GLY A 42 29.36 -22.98 16.18
C GLY A 42 28.56 -22.04 15.29
N ASN A 43 27.64 -21.22 15.85
CA ASN A 43 26.87 -20.28 15.06
C ASN A 43 27.62 -18.95 14.94
N THR A 44 27.62 -18.36 13.76
CA THR A 44 28.16 -17.02 13.53
C THR A 44 27.19 -15.97 14.08
N GLN A 45 27.68 -15.16 15.00
CA GLN A 45 26.98 -14.03 15.58
C GLN A 45 27.62 -12.72 15.14
N TYR A 46 26.83 -11.68 15.02
CA TYR A 46 27.32 -10.36 14.64
C TYR A 46 27.09 -9.37 15.77
N TYR A 47 28.10 -8.56 16.03
CA TYR A 47 27.98 -7.47 16.99
C TYR A 47 28.54 -6.19 16.43
N SER A 48 28.12 -5.07 17.00
CA SER A 48 28.69 -3.77 16.64
C SER A 48 29.39 -3.18 17.85
N PRO A 49 30.62 -2.69 17.68
CA PRO A 49 31.33 -1.98 18.75
C PRO A 49 30.61 -0.70 19.20
N PHE A 50 29.62 -0.24 18.42
CA PHE A 50 28.83 0.96 18.70
C PHE A 50 27.54 0.70 19.48
N THR A 51 27.32 -0.52 20.01
CA THR A 51 26.08 -0.90 20.70
C THR A 51 25.73 0.01 21.89
N ASN A 52 26.72 0.57 22.57
CA ASN A 52 26.52 1.42 23.73
C ASN A 52 26.60 2.93 23.44
N GLN A 53 26.51 3.31 22.18
CA GLN A 53 26.54 4.71 21.77
C GLN A 53 25.14 5.34 21.83
N PRO A 54 25.02 6.65 22.16
CA PRO A 54 23.73 7.32 22.37
C PRO A 54 22.88 7.41 21.08
N TYR A 55 23.46 7.28 19.91
CA TYR A 55 22.76 7.37 18.62
C TYR A 55 22.35 6.02 18.03
N GLY A 56 22.54 4.92 18.79
CA GLY A 56 22.23 3.56 18.35
C GLY A 56 23.24 3.00 17.34
N VAL A 57 22.95 1.79 16.86
CA VAL A 57 23.80 1.05 15.93
C VAL A 57 23.25 1.17 14.53
N PRO A 58 24.05 1.53 13.51
CA PRO A 58 23.59 1.55 12.12
C PRO A 58 23.24 0.14 11.64
N SER A 59 22.27 0.02 10.74
CA SER A 59 21.84 -1.25 10.20
C SER A 59 22.98 -1.96 9.48
N ARG A 60 23.16 -3.25 9.75
CA ARG A 60 24.19 -4.07 9.09
C ARG A 60 23.88 -4.24 7.60
N GLU A 61 22.65 -4.53 7.30
CA GLU A 61 22.19 -4.76 5.92
C GLU A 61 21.51 -3.51 5.35
N GLY A 62 21.69 -3.32 4.05
CA GLY A 62 20.97 -2.28 3.34
C GLY A 62 19.49 -2.63 3.20
N SER A 63 18.66 -1.63 3.15
CA SER A 63 17.23 -1.79 2.86
C SER A 63 16.83 -0.95 1.66
N GLY A 64 15.86 -1.42 0.92
CA GLY A 64 15.30 -0.70 -0.20
C GLY A 64 13.87 -1.16 -0.45
N THR A 65 12.94 -0.22 -0.57
CA THR A 65 11.55 -0.51 -0.81
C THR A 65 10.97 0.45 -1.83
N VAL A 66 10.32 -0.09 -2.84
CA VAL A 66 9.50 0.66 -3.78
C VAL A 66 8.05 0.42 -3.40
N SER A 67 7.29 1.47 -3.13
CA SER A 67 5.87 1.38 -2.80
C SER A 67 5.04 1.99 -3.91
N PHE A 68 4.00 1.28 -4.29
CA PHE A 68 3.01 1.70 -5.28
C PHE A 68 1.69 1.90 -4.56
N SER A 69 1.06 3.03 -4.76
CA SER A 69 -0.29 3.28 -4.30
C SER A 69 -1.12 3.96 -5.37
N ILE A 70 -2.38 3.62 -5.40
CA ILE A 70 -3.37 4.17 -6.30
C ILE A 70 -4.57 4.57 -5.45
N ALA A 71 -5.01 5.81 -5.59
CA ALA A 71 -6.24 6.27 -4.97
C ALA A 71 -7.21 6.76 -6.04
N ASN A 72 -8.46 6.35 -5.92
CA ASN A 72 -9.56 6.71 -6.81
C ASN A 72 -10.69 7.32 -5.99
N ASN A 73 -11.23 8.42 -6.49
CA ASN A 73 -12.41 9.07 -5.95
C ASN A 73 -13.39 9.32 -7.09
N LEU A 74 -14.66 9.01 -6.87
CA LEU A 74 -15.73 9.19 -7.84
C LEU A 74 -16.85 10.03 -7.25
N GLU A 75 -17.04 11.20 -7.81
CA GLU A 75 -18.07 12.15 -7.41
C GLU A 75 -19.09 12.39 -8.53
N MET A 76 -20.32 12.59 -8.14
CA MET A 76 -21.42 12.94 -9.06
C MET A 76 -22.04 14.26 -8.62
N LYS A 77 -22.26 15.13 -9.58
CA LYS A 77 -23.13 16.30 -9.41
C LYS A 77 -24.40 16.11 -10.24
N TYR A 78 -25.53 16.40 -9.64
CA TYR A 78 -26.83 16.41 -10.32
C TYR A 78 -27.68 17.58 -9.88
N TYR A 79 -28.54 18.04 -10.78
CA TYR A 79 -29.49 19.10 -10.51
C TYR A 79 -30.74 18.51 -9.84
N ASP A 80 -31.09 19.01 -8.68
CA ASP A 80 -32.32 18.65 -7.97
C ASP A 80 -33.42 19.67 -8.31
N ALA A 81 -34.29 19.27 -9.23
CA ALA A 81 -35.36 20.14 -9.72
C ALA A 81 -36.42 20.51 -8.65
N LYS A 82 -36.48 19.79 -7.54
CA LYS A 82 -37.41 20.11 -6.44
C LYS A 82 -36.94 21.29 -5.59
N ASN A 83 -35.63 21.44 -5.44
CA ASN A 83 -35.02 22.44 -4.56
C ASN A 83 -34.26 23.52 -5.37
N ASP A 84 -34.29 23.46 -6.69
CA ASP A 84 -33.55 24.37 -7.60
C ASP A 84 -32.07 24.49 -7.23
N THR A 85 -31.43 23.35 -6.86
CA THR A 85 -30.06 23.32 -6.37
C THR A 85 -29.26 22.21 -7.01
N VAL A 86 -27.92 22.46 -7.17
CA VAL A 86 -26.99 21.42 -7.58
C VAL A 86 -26.52 20.64 -6.36
N LYS A 87 -26.82 19.34 -6.32
CA LYS A 87 -26.34 18.45 -5.28
C LYS A 87 -25.08 17.71 -5.74
N LYS A 88 -24.12 17.59 -4.84
CA LYS A 88 -22.90 16.80 -5.00
C LYS A 88 -23.00 15.56 -4.11
N VAL A 89 -22.78 14.40 -4.70
CA VAL A 89 -22.76 13.11 -4.02
C VAL A 89 -21.44 12.41 -4.34
N SER A 90 -20.76 11.93 -3.33
CA SER A 90 -19.63 11.03 -3.50
C SER A 90 -20.18 9.63 -3.73
N LEU A 91 -19.89 9.03 -4.88
CA LEU A 91 -20.26 7.66 -5.20
C LEU A 91 -19.24 6.69 -4.59
N ILE A 92 -17.96 6.99 -4.79
CA ILE A 92 -16.84 6.29 -4.17
C ILE A 92 -16.00 7.37 -3.52
N ASP A 93 -16.00 7.37 -2.19
CA ASP A 93 -15.25 8.36 -1.42
C ASP A 93 -13.76 8.05 -1.44
N ASP A 94 -13.40 6.79 -1.36
CA ASP A 94 -12.05 6.30 -1.54
C ASP A 94 -12.06 4.86 -2.05
N LEU A 95 -11.29 4.60 -3.09
CA LEU A 95 -10.91 3.27 -3.54
C LEU A 95 -9.40 3.28 -3.72
N SER A 96 -8.70 2.76 -2.73
CA SER A 96 -7.24 2.73 -2.75
C SER A 96 -6.69 1.31 -2.81
N ALA A 97 -5.56 1.17 -3.48
CA ALA A 97 -4.80 -0.07 -3.56
C ALA A 97 -3.32 0.24 -3.29
N ASN A 98 -2.69 -0.59 -2.49
CA ASN A 98 -1.30 -0.41 -2.08
C ASN A 98 -0.55 -1.72 -2.21
N MET A 99 0.68 -1.66 -2.72
CA MET A 99 1.60 -2.77 -2.87
C MET A 99 3.03 -2.27 -2.77
N SER A 100 3.93 -3.06 -2.23
CA SER A 100 5.34 -2.68 -2.12
C SER A 100 6.27 -3.81 -2.58
N TYR A 101 7.43 -3.41 -3.07
CA TYR A 101 8.50 -4.29 -3.46
C TYR A 101 9.73 -4.03 -2.60
N ASN A 102 10.18 -5.05 -1.87
CA ASN A 102 11.39 -4.98 -1.05
C ASN A 102 12.60 -5.46 -1.86
N MET A 103 13.47 -4.53 -2.27
CA MET A 103 14.66 -4.82 -3.07
C MET A 103 15.73 -5.59 -2.28
N ALA A 104 15.69 -5.58 -0.96
CA ALA A 104 16.64 -6.28 -0.11
C ALA A 104 16.20 -7.72 0.22
N ALA A 105 14.96 -8.07 -0.06
CA ALA A 105 14.46 -9.40 0.18
C ALA A 105 14.98 -10.39 -0.88
N LYS A 106 15.60 -11.48 -0.42
CA LYS A 106 16.06 -12.57 -1.30
C LYS A 106 14.88 -13.46 -1.75
N GLU A 107 13.88 -13.59 -0.91
CA GLU A 107 12.66 -14.35 -1.15
C GLU A 107 11.47 -13.45 -0.90
N ARG A 108 10.40 -13.62 -1.67
CA ARG A 108 9.11 -12.91 -1.54
C ARG A 108 9.27 -11.40 -1.46
N PRO A 109 9.83 -10.74 -2.48
CA PRO A 109 10.07 -9.30 -2.46
C PRO A 109 8.79 -8.46 -2.51
N TRP A 110 7.68 -8.99 -3.03
CA TRP A 110 6.41 -8.29 -3.11
C TRP A 110 5.59 -8.44 -1.83
N SER A 111 5.01 -7.36 -1.35
CA SER A 111 3.99 -7.41 -0.30
C SER A 111 2.66 -7.91 -0.84
N ASP A 112 1.75 -8.24 0.07
CA ASP A 112 0.35 -8.45 -0.29
C ASP A 112 -0.24 -7.18 -0.89
N LEU A 113 -1.18 -7.35 -1.82
CA LEU A 113 -1.97 -6.26 -2.37
C LEU A 113 -3.08 -5.91 -1.38
N SER A 114 -2.97 -4.75 -0.76
CA SER A 114 -4.00 -4.23 0.14
C SER A 114 -4.93 -3.28 -0.60
N MET A 115 -6.22 -3.49 -0.48
CA MET A 115 -7.26 -2.65 -1.07
C MET A 115 -8.21 -2.13 0.00
N ASN A 116 -8.58 -0.87 -0.11
CA ASN A 116 -9.58 -0.23 0.75
C ASN A 116 -10.66 0.40 -0.12
N LEU A 117 -11.90 0.15 0.23
CA LEU A 117 -13.05 0.77 -0.39
C LEU A 117 -13.88 1.48 0.67
N ARG A 118 -14.14 2.75 0.46
CA ARG A 118 -15.03 3.57 1.29
C ARG A 118 -16.12 4.17 0.43
N LEU A 119 -17.37 3.77 0.72
CA LEU A 119 -18.56 4.27 0.07
C LEU A 119 -19.35 5.13 1.05
N LYS A 120 -19.66 6.35 0.66
CA LYS A 120 -20.51 7.26 1.44
C LYS A 120 -21.93 7.19 0.91
N LEU A 121 -22.74 6.29 1.47
CA LEU A 121 -24.09 6.01 0.99
C LEU A 121 -25.06 7.12 1.36
N THR A 122 -24.91 7.72 2.55
CA THR A 122 -25.71 8.86 3.00
C THR A 122 -24.84 9.81 3.83
N LYS A 123 -25.40 10.96 4.27
CA LYS A 123 -24.68 11.89 5.16
C LYS A 123 -24.20 11.24 6.46
N ASN A 124 -24.91 10.24 6.96
CA ASN A 124 -24.67 9.60 8.25
C ASN A 124 -24.23 8.14 8.14
N TYR A 125 -24.17 7.59 6.92
CA TYR A 125 -23.81 6.19 6.71
C TYR A 125 -22.66 6.04 5.73
N THR A 126 -21.57 5.47 6.23
CA THR A 126 -20.36 5.17 5.44
C THR A 126 -20.10 3.67 5.53
N PHE A 127 -19.94 3.04 4.40
CA PHE A 127 -19.53 1.64 4.28
C PHE A 127 -18.04 1.57 4.00
N ASN A 128 -17.32 0.79 4.81
CA ASN A 128 -15.89 0.54 4.64
C ASN A 128 -15.65 -0.94 4.42
N MET A 129 -14.86 -1.27 3.43
CA MET A 129 -14.43 -2.63 3.13
C MET A 129 -12.92 -2.63 2.90
N ASN A 130 -12.23 -3.55 3.56
CA ASN A 130 -10.80 -3.78 3.40
C ASN A 130 -10.59 -5.20 2.87
N ALA A 131 -9.70 -5.36 1.91
CA ALA A 131 -9.32 -6.65 1.36
C ALA A 131 -7.79 -6.73 1.26
N SER A 132 -7.23 -7.89 1.54
CA SER A 132 -5.83 -8.18 1.32
C SER A 132 -5.74 -9.42 0.44
N PHE A 133 -4.94 -9.33 -0.61
CA PHE A 133 -4.71 -10.40 -1.55
C PHE A 133 -3.25 -10.82 -1.46
N ALA A 134 -3.03 -12.08 -1.09
CA ALA A 134 -1.68 -12.63 -1.05
C ALA A 134 -1.07 -12.66 -2.46
N THR A 135 0.11 -12.10 -2.59
CA THR A 135 0.86 -12.08 -3.85
C THR A 135 1.48 -13.45 -4.15
N TYR A 136 1.72 -14.24 -3.10
CA TYR A 136 2.32 -15.56 -3.21
C TYR A 136 1.34 -16.64 -2.76
N ALA A 137 1.24 -17.70 -3.56
CA ALA A 137 0.52 -18.89 -3.19
C ALA A 137 1.51 -19.90 -2.55
N TYR A 138 1.05 -20.56 -1.49
CA TYR A 138 1.79 -21.68 -0.91
C TYR A 138 1.48 -22.95 -1.72
N ALA A 139 2.51 -23.59 -2.19
CA ALA A 139 2.42 -24.94 -2.76
C ALA A 139 3.21 -25.92 -1.87
N PHE A 140 2.81 -27.17 -1.87
CA PHE A 140 3.57 -28.23 -1.19
C PHE A 140 4.24 -29.08 -2.26
N ASP A 141 5.50 -29.40 -2.04
CA ASP A 141 6.19 -30.39 -2.85
C ASP A 141 5.70 -31.82 -2.51
N LYS A 142 6.21 -32.80 -3.24
CA LYS A 142 5.87 -34.23 -3.00
C LYS A 142 6.29 -34.72 -1.60
N ASN A 143 7.15 -34.01 -0.92
CA ASN A 143 7.68 -34.34 0.41
C ASN A 143 6.95 -33.56 1.53
N GLY A 144 5.93 -32.74 1.19
CA GLY A 144 5.18 -31.95 2.13
C GLY A 144 5.86 -30.65 2.58
N ASN A 145 6.96 -30.25 1.94
CA ASN A 145 7.62 -28.98 2.23
C ASN A 145 6.90 -27.83 1.49
N VAL A 146 6.78 -26.70 2.16
CA VAL A 146 6.22 -25.48 1.57
C VAL A 146 7.19 -24.94 0.55
N VAL A 147 6.74 -24.83 -0.70
CA VAL A 147 7.44 -24.14 -1.80
C VAL A 147 6.61 -22.95 -2.25
N THR A 148 7.28 -21.87 -2.65
CA THR A 148 6.66 -20.62 -3.09
C THR A 148 7.18 -20.21 -4.45
#